data_dea9c4f13cf81f887bf1d8bc04876969
#
_entry.id   dea9c4f13cf81f887bf1d8bc04876969
#
_cell.length_a   1.000
_cell.length_b   1.000
_cell.length_c   1.000
_cell.angle_alpha   90.00
_cell.angle_beta   90.00
_cell.angle_gamma   90.00
#
_symmetry.space_group_name_H-M   'P 1'
#
loop_
_entity.id
_entity.type
_entity.pdbx_description
1 polymer ?
#
loop_
_entity_poly.entity_id
_entity_poly.type
_entity_poly.pdbx_seq_one_letter_code
_entity_poly.pdbx_strand_id
1 'polypeptide(L)'
;MADFTRLNRYRAELKKMREKRADLDNRIRDMERRCKEEENTTIHDLVREARMTPEQLAALIGMNGAEKIDAINGTDTTTESEDESNDEEDV
;
A
#
# COMPACT_ATOMS: atom_id res chain seq x y z
N MET A 1 30.94 -41.41 4.31
CA MET A 1 29.49 -41.34 4.04
C MET A 1 29.03 -39.92 4.32
N ALA A 2 28.12 -39.41 3.50
CA ALA A 2 27.60 -38.07 3.71
C ALA A 2 26.64 -38.06 4.90
N ASP A 3 26.73 -36.99 5.68
CA ASP A 3 25.86 -36.79 6.83
C ASP A 3 24.92 -35.64 6.50
N PHE A 4 23.62 -35.90 6.44
CA PHE A 4 22.62 -34.94 6.05
C PHE A 4 21.99 -34.17 7.23
N THR A 5 22.44 -34.46 8.45
CA THR A 5 21.85 -33.89 9.66
C THR A 5 21.84 -32.36 9.64
N ARG A 6 23.01 -31.76 9.35
CA ARG A 6 23.14 -30.32 9.30
C ARG A 6 22.34 -29.72 8.15
N LEU A 7 22.40 -30.36 7.00
CA LEU A 7 21.66 -29.91 5.83
C LEU A 7 20.17 -29.91 6.10
N ASN A 8 19.66 -30.98 6.69
CA ASN A 8 18.23 -31.08 7.00
C ASN A 8 17.79 -30.03 8.01
N ARG A 9 18.65 -29.72 9.00
CA ARG A 9 18.36 -28.67 9.95
C ARG A 9 18.27 -27.31 9.28
N TYR A 10 19.21 -27.01 8.39
CA TYR A 10 19.20 -25.75 7.65
C TYR A 10 17.99 -25.66 6.75
N ARG A 11 17.58 -26.76 6.12
CA ARG A 11 16.38 -26.78 5.29
C ARG A 11 15.12 -26.50 6.11
N ALA A 12 15.04 -27.06 7.29
CA ALA A 12 13.91 -26.82 8.19
C ALA A 12 13.86 -25.35 8.64
N GLU A 13 15.02 -24.78 8.97
CA GLU A 13 15.11 -23.37 9.35
C GLU A 13 14.71 -22.47 8.19
N LEU A 14 15.17 -22.80 7.00
CA LEU A 14 14.83 -22.02 5.80
C LEU A 14 13.34 -22.05 5.54
N LYS A 15 12.72 -23.20 5.71
CA LYS A 15 11.28 -23.34 5.54
C LYS A 15 10.52 -22.44 6.53
N LYS A 16 10.95 -22.45 7.78
CA LYS A 16 10.35 -21.59 8.82
C LYS A 16 10.46 -20.12 8.45
N MET A 17 11.63 -19.70 8.00
CA MET A 17 11.86 -18.31 7.64
C MET A 17 11.00 -17.88 6.48
N ARG A 18 10.81 -18.76 5.49
CA ARG A 18 9.95 -18.48 4.35
C ARG A 18 8.50 -18.35 4.77
N GLU A 19 8.07 -19.18 5.72
CA GLU A 19 6.71 -19.08 6.26
C GLU A 19 6.50 -17.77 7.00
N LYS A 20 7.49 -17.36 7.80
CA LYS A 20 7.43 -16.08 8.50
C LYS A 20 7.41 -14.91 7.52
N ARG A 21 8.19 -15.00 6.46
CA ARG A 21 8.21 -13.95 5.43
C ARG A 21 6.86 -13.83 4.75
N ALA A 22 6.25 -14.96 4.42
CA ALA A 22 4.92 -14.96 3.80
C ALA A 22 3.88 -14.33 4.73
N ASP A 23 3.97 -14.65 6.02
CA ASP A 23 3.07 -14.09 7.03
C ASP A 23 3.25 -12.57 7.14
N LEU A 24 4.51 -12.10 7.16
CA LEU A 24 4.80 -10.67 7.19
C LEU A 24 4.31 -9.98 5.93
N ASP A 25 4.46 -10.60 4.77
CA ASP A 25 3.96 -10.03 3.52
C ASP A 25 2.44 -9.83 3.59
N ASN A 26 1.74 -10.80 4.14
CA ASN A 26 0.29 -10.69 4.33
C ASN A 26 -0.09 -9.55 5.28
N ARG A 27 0.69 -9.38 6.35
CA ARG A 27 0.47 -8.30 7.31
C ARG A 27 0.73 -6.94 6.68
N ILE A 28 1.75 -6.86 5.84
CA ILE A 28 2.06 -5.62 5.13
C ILE A 28 0.91 -5.23 4.22
N ARG A 29 0.40 -6.18 3.45
CA ARG A 29 -0.74 -5.91 2.56
C ARG A 29 -1.96 -5.44 3.34
N ASP A 30 -2.23 -6.10 4.47
CA ASP A 30 -3.35 -5.69 5.32
C ASP A 30 -3.17 -4.28 5.85
N MET A 31 -1.96 -3.96 6.30
CA MET A 31 -1.67 -2.63 6.82
C MET A 31 -1.74 -1.57 5.73
N GLU A 32 -1.27 -1.89 4.53
CA GLU A 32 -1.38 -0.99 3.38
C GLU A 32 -2.84 -0.68 3.08
N ARG A 33 -3.68 -1.68 3.13
CA ARG A 33 -5.12 -1.50 2.92
C ARG A 33 -5.71 -0.59 3.99
N ARG A 34 -5.34 -0.81 5.25
CA ARG A 34 -5.83 0.00 6.36
C ARG A 34 -5.37 1.44 6.24
N CYS A 35 -4.12 1.66 5.83
CA CYS A 35 -3.62 3.02 5.60
C CYS A 35 -4.44 3.72 4.53
N LYS A 36 -4.76 3.01 3.45
CA LYS A 36 -5.55 3.58 2.36
C LYS A 36 -6.95 3.94 2.83
N GLU A 37 -7.55 3.06 3.61
CA GLU A 37 -8.89 3.31 4.16
C GLU A 37 -8.89 4.53 5.09
N GLU A 38 -7.84 4.63 5.92
CA GLU A 38 -7.72 5.78 6.82
C GLU A 38 -7.49 7.08 6.07
N GLU A 39 -6.66 7.03 5.03
CA GLU A 39 -6.43 8.20 4.19
C GLU A 39 -7.74 8.69 3.57
N ASN A 40 -8.53 7.77 3.06
CA ASN A 40 -9.81 8.11 2.46
C ASN A 40 -10.76 8.72 3.49
N THR A 41 -10.81 8.13 4.67
CA THR A 41 -11.62 8.64 5.77
C THR A 41 -11.18 10.04 6.17
N THR A 42 -9.87 10.23 6.29
CA THR A 42 -9.30 11.52 6.66
C THR A 42 -9.63 12.60 5.63
N ILE A 43 -9.50 12.27 4.35
CA ILE A 43 -9.86 13.20 3.27
C ILE A 43 -11.34 13.56 3.35
N HIS A 44 -12.17 12.56 3.56
CA HIS A 44 -13.62 12.75 3.68
C HIS A 44 -13.94 13.68 4.86
N ASP A 45 -13.29 13.47 6.01
CA ASP A 45 -13.50 14.28 7.18
C ASP A 45 -13.04 15.72 6.97
N LEU A 46 -11.91 15.90 6.29
CA LEU A 46 -11.41 17.24 5.97
C LEU A 46 -12.39 18.02 5.10
N VAL A 47 -12.96 17.35 4.11
CA VAL A 47 -13.96 17.98 3.23
C VAL A 47 -15.18 18.37 4.04
N ARG A 48 -15.62 17.51 4.95
CA ARG A 48 -16.77 17.77 5.80
C ARG A 48 -16.49 18.92 6.76
N GLU A 49 -15.31 18.97 7.36
CA GLU A 49 -14.92 20.07 8.25
C GLU A 49 -14.84 21.39 7.52
N ALA A 50 -14.42 21.36 6.27
CA ALA A 50 -14.38 22.55 5.43
C ALA A 50 -15.80 22.96 4.98
N ARG A 51 -16.79 22.14 5.26
CA ARG A 51 -18.20 22.37 4.89
C ARG A 51 -18.39 22.55 3.40
N MET A 52 -17.64 21.76 2.64
CA MET A 52 -17.72 21.75 1.20
C MET A 52 -18.73 20.70 0.73
N THR A 53 -19.59 21.09 -0.19
CA THR A 53 -20.44 20.14 -0.88
C THR A 53 -19.63 19.43 -1.95
N PRO A 54 -20.10 18.25 -2.42
CA PRO A 54 -19.44 17.59 -3.53
C PRO A 54 -19.30 18.48 -4.76
N GLU A 55 -20.32 19.30 -5.02
CA GLU A 55 -20.31 20.23 -6.14
C GLU A 55 -19.24 21.31 -5.98
N GLN A 56 -19.08 21.83 -4.75
CA GLN A 56 -18.04 22.83 -4.46
C GLN A 56 -16.66 22.25 -4.60
N LEU A 57 -16.49 21.02 -4.11
CA LEU A 57 -15.21 20.33 -4.25
C LEU A 57 -14.87 20.08 -5.72
N ALA A 58 -15.86 19.62 -6.49
CA ALA A 58 -15.69 19.37 -7.91
C ALA A 58 -15.29 20.66 -8.64
N ALA A 59 -15.93 21.77 -8.27
CA ALA A 59 -15.60 23.07 -8.85
C ALA A 59 -14.19 23.51 -8.51
N LEU A 60 -13.77 23.27 -7.25
CA LEU A 60 -12.44 23.65 -6.81
C LEU A 60 -11.34 22.92 -7.57
N ILE A 61 -11.50 21.61 -7.75
CA ILE A 61 -10.52 20.79 -8.46
C ILE A 61 -10.79 20.71 -9.95
N GLY A 62 -11.98 21.15 -10.37
CA GLY A 62 -12.48 20.96 -11.73
C GLY A 62 -11.71 21.68 -12.81
N MET A 63 -11.10 22.82 -12.47
CA MET A 63 -10.33 23.57 -13.46
C MET A 63 -9.10 22.79 -13.92
N ASN A 64 -8.58 21.91 -13.03
CA ASN A 64 -7.49 20.99 -13.35
C ASN A 64 -7.86 19.60 -12.88
N GLY A 65 -9.15 19.33 -12.79
CA GLY A 65 -9.67 18.21 -12.01
C GLY A 65 -9.11 16.87 -12.40
N ALA A 66 -9.12 16.55 -13.67
CA ALA A 66 -8.66 15.25 -14.14
C ALA A 66 -7.19 15.03 -13.80
N GLU A 67 -6.35 16.01 -14.07
CA GLU A 67 -4.92 15.93 -13.75
C GLU A 67 -4.67 15.79 -12.25
N LYS A 68 -5.36 16.60 -11.46
CA LYS A 68 -5.16 16.60 -10.02
C LYS A 68 -5.65 15.31 -9.38
N ILE A 69 -6.75 14.78 -9.86
CA ILE A 69 -7.28 13.52 -9.38
C ILE A 69 -6.32 12.39 -9.76
N ASP A 70 -5.78 12.41 -10.96
CA ASP A 70 -4.79 11.43 -11.39
C ASP A 70 -3.53 11.49 -10.51
N ALA A 71 -3.08 12.69 -10.18
CA ALA A 71 -1.92 12.86 -9.32
C ALA A 71 -2.18 12.30 -7.92
N ILE A 72 -3.36 12.53 -7.38
CA ILE A 72 -3.72 12.04 -6.05
C ILE A 72 -3.86 10.52 -6.05
N ASN A 73 -4.48 9.97 -7.06
CA ASN A 73 -4.76 8.54 -7.11
C ASN A 73 -3.60 7.73 -7.67
N GLY A 74 -2.78 8.34 -8.48
CA GLY A 74 -1.70 7.63 -9.15
C GLY A 74 -0.44 7.52 -8.33
N THR A 75 -0.32 8.43 -7.44
CA THR A 75 0.87 8.37 -6.61
C THR A 75 0.64 7.43 -5.46
N ASP A 76 0.64 7.62 -5.81
CA ASP A 76 0.72 6.88 -4.96
C ASP A 76 0.67 6.48 -4.86
N THR A 77 1.15 7.05 -5.21
CA THR A 77 1.22 6.56 -5.03
C THR A 77 1.56 6.45 -5.28
N THR A 78 1.95 6.99 -5.67
CA THR A 78 2.37 6.55 -5.57
C THR A 78 2.49 6.14 -5.53
N THR A 79 2.67 6.52 -5.91
CA THR A 79 2.84 5.77 -5.62
C THR A 79 2.76 4.98 -5.87
N GLU A 80 3.00 5.15 -6.35
CA GLU A 80 2.94 4.13 -6.32
C GLU A 80 2.99 3.48 -6.69
N SER A 81 3.21 4.00 -7.28
CA SER A 81 3.20 3.06 -7.33
C SER A 81 3.44 2.56 -7.55
N GLU A 82 3.79 2.82 -8.07
CA GLU A 82 4.01 2.03 -7.90
C GLU A 82 4.09 1.44 -7.73
N ASP A 83 4.41 2.03 -8.17
CA ASP A 83 4.55 1.17 -7.77
C ASP A 83 4.57 0.62 -7.80
N GLU A 84 4.68 1.11 -8.21
CA GLU A 84 4.75 0.36 -7.88
C GLU A 84 4.95 -0.07 -7.75
N SER A 85 5.15 0.70 -8.19
CA SER A 85 5.38 0.07 -7.66
C SER A 85 5.68 -0.25 -7.49
N ASN A 86 6.06 0.28 -7.68
CA ASN A 86 6.48 -0.27 -7.13
C ASN A 86 6.70 -0.67 -6.83
N ASP A 87 6.75 -0.09 -6.85
CA ASP A 87 7.09 -0.69 -6.23
C ASP A 87 7.46 -1.15 -6.10
N GLU A 88 7.65 -0.71 -6.27
CA GLU A 88 8.08 -1.34 -5.76
C GLU A 88 8.42 -1.81 -5.51
N GLU A 89 8.58 -1.37 -5.72
CA GLU A 89 8.95 -2.09 -5.17
C GLU A 89 9.05 -2.61 -4.88
N ASP A 90 9.22 -2.14 -5.10
CA ASP A 90 9.42 -2.96 -4.60
C ASP A 90 9.39 -3.40 -4.40
N VAL A 91 9.55 -2.79 -4.53
CA VAL A 91 9.46 -3.56 -4.07
C VAL A 91 9.58 -3.82 -3.94
#